data_a4cd1f7261e47fe8f866ac74effc6b3e
#
_entry.id   a4cd1f7261e47fe8f866ac74effc6b3e
#
_cell.length_a   1.000
_cell.length_b   1.000
_cell.length_c   1.000
_cell.angle_alpha   90.00
_cell.angle_beta   90.00
_cell.angle_gamma   90.00
#
_symmetry.space_group_name_H-M   'P 1'
#
loop_
_entity.id
_entity.type
_entity.pdbx_description
1 polymer ?
#
loop_
_entity_poly.entity_id
_entity_poly.type
_entity_poly.pdbx_seq_one_letter_code
_entity_poly.pdbx_strand_id
1 'polypeptide(L)'
;FQMYLFWELVGVSSYLLIGFYYTKPAAISASKKAFIVTRFADLGFLIGILIYGYYGGTFGFTPDTVSLISGGASMLPLALGLMFVGGAGKSAMFPLHIWLPDAMEGPTPVSALIHAATMVVAGVYLVARMFPLFIAYAPDTLHMVAWVGAFTAFYAASVACVQSDIKRVLAFSTISQIGFMMVALGVCTSMNPHEGGLGYMASMFHLFTHAMFKALLFLGAGSIIHAVHSNEMSAMGGLRKY
;
A
#
# COMPACT_ATOMS: atom_id res chain seq x y z
N PHE A 1 -2.52 17.12 -7.92
CA PHE A 1 -2.36 16.63 -9.29
C PHE A 1 -0.96 16.06 -9.55
N GLN A 2 0.10 16.75 -9.15
CA GLN A 2 1.47 16.28 -9.36
C GLN A 2 1.71 14.90 -8.71
N MET A 3 1.21 14.67 -7.49
CA MET A 3 1.28 13.34 -6.84
C MET A 3 0.58 12.27 -7.69
N TYR A 4 -0.60 12.56 -8.24
CA TYR A 4 -1.34 11.63 -9.09
C TYR A 4 -0.56 11.25 -10.36
N LEU A 5 0.10 12.21 -11.01
CA LEU A 5 0.91 11.94 -12.19
C LEU A 5 2.03 10.92 -11.91
N PHE A 6 2.79 11.14 -10.84
CA PHE A 6 3.84 10.17 -10.45
C PHE A 6 3.27 8.85 -9.94
N TRP A 7 2.09 8.87 -9.33
CA TRP A 7 1.36 7.68 -8.92
C TRP A 7 1.04 6.76 -10.09
N GLU A 8 0.64 7.35 -11.20
CA GLU A 8 0.37 6.67 -12.46
C GLU A 8 1.65 6.08 -13.08
N LEU A 9 2.76 6.81 -13.03
CA LEU A 9 4.06 6.31 -13.50
C LEU A 9 4.55 5.11 -12.70
N VAL A 10 4.35 5.10 -11.39
CA VAL A 10 4.64 3.93 -10.52
C VAL A 10 3.79 2.73 -10.95
N GLY A 11 2.52 2.95 -11.30
CA GLY A 11 1.64 1.89 -11.80
C GLY A 11 2.14 1.26 -13.10
N VAL A 12 2.57 2.07 -14.07
CA VAL A 12 3.15 1.60 -15.34
C VAL A 12 4.48 0.88 -15.11
N SER A 13 5.35 1.46 -14.28
CA SER A 13 6.65 0.84 -13.96
C SER A 13 6.47 -0.54 -13.32
N SER A 14 5.54 -0.68 -12.38
CA SER A 14 5.25 -1.97 -11.75
C SER A 14 4.68 -2.99 -12.73
N TYR A 15 3.83 -2.58 -13.66
CA TYR A 15 3.33 -3.44 -14.74
C TYR A 15 4.47 -4.03 -15.57
N LEU A 16 5.42 -3.19 -16.00
CA LEU A 16 6.58 -3.63 -16.78
C LEU A 16 7.51 -4.55 -15.99
N LEU A 17 7.74 -4.22 -14.72
CA LEU A 17 8.63 -4.99 -13.85
C LEU A 17 8.04 -6.35 -13.47
N ILE A 18 6.74 -6.45 -13.16
CA ILE A 18 6.07 -7.73 -12.89
C ILE A 18 6.04 -8.58 -14.15
N GLY A 19 5.80 -7.97 -15.32
CA GLY A 19 5.81 -8.61 -16.62
C GLY A 19 7.19 -8.83 -17.23
N PHE A 20 8.27 -8.73 -16.45
CA PHE A 20 9.64 -8.87 -16.96
C PHE A 20 9.85 -10.17 -17.74
N TYR A 21 9.31 -11.28 -17.25
CA TYR A 21 9.31 -12.56 -17.95
C TYR A 21 8.12 -12.67 -18.93
N TYR A 22 8.04 -11.76 -19.90
CA TYR A 22 6.93 -11.61 -20.84
C TYR A 22 6.65 -12.85 -21.71
N THR A 23 7.53 -13.85 -21.71
CA THR A 23 7.31 -15.14 -22.36
C THR A 23 6.51 -16.12 -21.49
N LYS A 24 6.41 -15.88 -20.18
CA LYS A 24 5.66 -16.73 -19.24
C LYS A 24 4.20 -16.27 -19.14
N PRO A 25 3.21 -17.12 -19.47
CA PRO A 25 1.79 -16.76 -19.37
C PRO A 25 1.38 -16.30 -17.97
N ALA A 26 1.95 -16.88 -16.91
CA ALA A 26 1.70 -16.52 -15.54
C ALA A 26 2.14 -15.06 -15.24
N ALA A 27 3.33 -14.65 -15.69
CA ALA A 27 3.84 -13.29 -15.50
C ALA A 27 3.01 -12.26 -16.29
N ILE A 28 2.57 -12.60 -17.51
CA ILE A 28 1.67 -11.76 -18.31
C ILE A 28 0.32 -11.57 -17.59
N SER A 29 -0.27 -12.65 -17.07
CA SER A 29 -1.53 -12.58 -16.33
C SER A 29 -1.40 -11.76 -15.05
N ALA A 30 -0.33 -11.99 -14.28
CA ALA A 30 -0.05 -11.27 -13.03
C ALA A 30 0.15 -9.77 -13.27
N SER A 31 0.92 -9.37 -14.28
CA SER A 31 1.15 -7.96 -14.61
C SER A 31 -0.14 -7.25 -15.05
N LYS A 32 -0.95 -7.89 -15.91
CA LYS A 32 -2.26 -7.36 -16.31
C LYS A 32 -3.21 -7.21 -15.11
N LYS A 33 -3.28 -8.22 -14.24
CA LYS A 33 -4.11 -8.20 -13.03
C LYS A 33 -3.69 -7.05 -12.11
N ALA A 34 -2.40 -6.92 -11.83
CA ALA A 34 -1.87 -5.83 -11.02
C ALA A 34 -2.22 -4.45 -11.60
N PHE A 35 -2.05 -4.28 -12.91
CA PHE A 35 -2.37 -3.02 -13.59
C PHE A 35 -3.85 -2.70 -13.52
N ILE A 36 -4.73 -3.63 -13.87
CA ILE A 36 -6.19 -3.40 -13.92
C ILE A 36 -6.73 -3.06 -12.53
N VAL A 37 -6.36 -3.85 -11.50
CA VAL A 37 -6.84 -3.64 -10.14
C VAL A 37 -6.40 -2.29 -9.58
N THR A 38 -5.13 -1.93 -9.78
CA THR A 38 -4.62 -0.65 -9.30
C THR A 38 -5.21 0.53 -10.08
N ARG A 39 -5.45 0.39 -11.40
CA ARG A 39 -6.09 1.44 -12.21
C ARG A 39 -7.53 1.69 -11.82
N PHE A 40 -8.27 0.64 -11.52
CA PHE A 40 -9.63 0.81 -11.00
C PHE A 40 -9.64 1.63 -9.70
N ALA A 41 -8.70 1.37 -8.79
CA ALA A 41 -8.53 2.14 -7.57
C ALA A 41 -8.08 3.59 -7.86
N ASP A 42 -7.17 3.78 -8.81
CA ASP A 42 -6.64 5.09 -9.21
C ASP A 42 -7.72 6.00 -9.79
N LEU A 43 -8.78 5.44 -10.42
CA LEU A 43 -9.97 6.20 -10.82
C LEU A 43 -10.65 6.85 -9.61
N GLY A 44 -10.81 6.11 -8.51
CA GLY A 44 -11.31 6.65 -7.26
C GLY A 44 -10.42 7.80 -6.74
N PHE A 45 -9.11 7.62 -6.80
CA PHE A 45 -8.15 8.66 -6.42
C PHE A 45 -8.33 9.94 -7.25
N LEU A 46 -8.44 9.82 -8.57
CA LEU A 46 -8.65 10.97 -9.47
C LEU A 46 -9.95 11.70 -9.14
N ILE A 47 -11.06 10.97 -9.01
CA ILE A 47 -12.37 11.56 -8.67
C ILE A 47 -12.28 12.28 -7.32
N GLY A 48 -11.62 11.68 -6.32
CA GLY A 48 -11.39 12.29 -5.02
C GLY A 48 -10.61 13.60 -5.12
N ILE A 49 -9.55 13.65 -5.93
CA ILE A 49 -8.77 14.88 -6.18
C ILE A 49 -9.64 15.96 -6.82
N LEU A 50 -10.46 15.61 -7.79
CA LEU A 50 -11.34 16.58 -8.49
C LEU A 50 -12.41 17.14 -7.55
N ILE A 51 -13.05 16.30 -6.75
CA ILE A 51 -14.03 16.73 -5.74
C ILE A 51 -13.34 17.64 -4.70
N TYR A 52 -12.17 17.24 -4.20
CA TYR A 52 -11.40 18.04 -3.26
C TYR A 52 -11.02 19.41 -3.83
N GLY A 53 -10.49 19.43 -5.07
CA GLY A 53 -10.12 20.68 -5.73
C GLY A 53 -11.31 21.62 -5.97
N TYR A 54 -12.47 21.07 -6.35
CA TYR A 54 -13.67 21.85 -6.59
C TYR A 54 -14.26 22.41 -5.30
N TYR A 55 -14.52 21.56 -4.30
CA TYR A 55 -15.20 21.95 -3.05
C TYR A 55 -14.28 22.60 -2.02
N GLY A 56 -13.00 22.24 -2.02
CA GLY A 56 -11.98 22.82 -1.15
C GLY A 56 -11.30 24.06 -1.71
N GLY A 57 -11.51 24.37 -3.00
CA GLY A 57 -10.92 25.53 -3.67
C GLY A 57 -9.39 25.48 -3.82
N THR A 58 -8.78 24.34 -3.52
CA THR A 58 -7.32 24.18 -3.50
C THR A 58 -6.89 22.73 -3.75
N PHE A 59 -5.62 22.54 -4.10
CA PHE A 59 -4.95 21.24 -4.11
C PHE A 59 -3.85 21.16 -3.02
N GLY A 60 -3.90 22.04 -2.03
CA GLY A 60 -2.99 22.03 -0.88
C GLY A 60 -3.22 20.86 0.05
N PHE A 61 -2.27 20.62 0.97
CA PHE A 61 -2.31 19.49 1.90
C PHE A 61 -2.61 19.91 3.35
N THR A 62 -2.88 21.19 3.58
CA THR A 62 -3.12 21.73 4.92
C THR A 62 -4.49 22.37 5.00
N PRO A 63 -5.17 22.29 6.16
CA PRO A 63 -6.48 22.91 6.36
C PRO A 63 -6.51 24.41 6.07
N ASP A 64 -5.42 25.14 6.36
CA ASP A 64 -5.31 26.59 6.18
C ASP A 64 -5.46 27.02 4.71
N THR A 65 -5.20 26.11 3.76
CA THR A 65 -5.33 26.37 2.33
C THR A 65 -6.74 26.14 1.80
N VAL A 66 -7.62 25.55 2.60
CA VAL A 66 -8.96 25.13 2.16
C VAL A 66 -9.94 26.29 2.32
N SER A 67 -10.55 26.68 1.21
CA SER A 67 -11.64 27.66 1.16
C SER A 67 -12.94 26.97 0.73
N LEU A 68 -13.72 26.49 1.71
CA LEU A 68 -14.93 25.73 1.43
C LEU A 68 -15.97 26.56 0.69
N ILE A 69 -16.43 26.03 -0.44
CA ILE A 69 -17.62 26.49 -1.11
C ILE A 69 -18.87 25.82 -0.54
N SER A 70 -20.05 26.29 -0.92
CA SER A 70 -21.34 25.74 -0.44
C SER A 70 -21.41 24.23 -0.65
N GLY A 71 -21.69 23.48 0.44
CA GLY A 71 -21.69 22.01 0.42
C GLY A 71 -20.33 21.33 0.60
N GLY A 72 -19.24 22.09 0.68
CA GLY A 72 -17.89 21.54 0.78
C GLY A 72 -17.66 20.68 2.02
N ALA A 73 -18.21 21.06 3.16
CA ALA A 73 -18.05 20.33 4.41
C ALA A 73 -18.55 18.87 4.33
N SER A 74 -19.61 18.61 3.57
CA SER A 74 -20.16 17.25 3.36
C SER A 74 -19.42 16.46 2.27
N MET A 75 -18.78 17.13 1.32
CA MET A 75 -18.11 16.51 0.17
C MET A 75 -16.65 16.18 0.45
N LEU A 76 -15.98 16.85 1.38
CA LEU A 76 -14.58 16.55 1.71
C LEU A 76 -14.36 15.16 2.30
N PRO A 77 -15.21 14.63 3.22
CA PRO A 77 -15.08 13.25 3.67
C PRO A 77 -15.18 12.23 2.53
N LEU A 78 -16.10 12.44 1.58
CA LEU A 78 -16.23 11.60 0.38
C LEU A 78 -14.96 11.70 -0.49
N ALA A 79 -14.45 12.90 -0.72
CA ALA A 79 -13.24 13.12 -1.50
C ALA A 79 -12.03 12.38 -0.90
N LEU A 80 -11.83 12.54 0.42
CA LEU A 80 -10.73 11.88 1.14
C LEU A 80 -10.90 10.35 1.18
N GLY A 81 -12.14 9.86 1.32
CA GLY A 81 -12.46 8.45 1.21
C GLY A 81 -12.13 7.86 -0.16
N LEU A 82 -12.48 8.55 -1.24
CA LEU A 82 -12.14 8.15 -2.61
C LEU A 82 -10.63 8.19 -2.88
N MET A 83 -9.93 9.18 -2.33
CA MET A 83 -8.45 9.21 -2.37
C MET A 83 -7.86 8.00 -1.64
N PHE A 84 -8.42 7.63 -0.47
CA PHE A 84 -8.01 6.44 0.26
C PHE A 84 -8.23 5.16 -0.54
N VAL A 85 -9.31 5.04 -1.34
CA VAL A 85 -9.51 3.87 -2.23
C VAL A 85 -8.33 3.72 -3.19
N GLY A 86 -7.84 4.80 -3.80
CA GLY A 86 -6.62 4.77 -4.61
C GLY A 86 -5.39 4.30 -3.81
N GLY A 87 -5.23 4.82 -2.60
CA GLY A 87 -4.20 4.37 -1.66
C GLY A 87 -4.31 2.89 -1.32
N ALA A 88 -5.51 2.39 -1.04
CA ALA A 88 -5.80 1.00 -0.74
C ALA A 88 -5.45 0.06 -1.91
N GLY A 89 -5.68 0.50 -3.15
CA GLY A 89 -5.32 -0.27 -4.34
C GLY A 89 -3.82 -0.48 -4.49
N LYS A 90 -3.01 0.58 -4.37
CA LYS A 90 -1.54 0.49 -4.43
C LYS A 90 -0.96 -0.25 -3.23
N SER A 91 -1.54 -0.05 -2.05
CA SER A 91 -1.11 -0.71 -0.81
C SER A 91 -1.66 -2.12 -0.64
N ALA A 92 -2.36 -2.64 -1.64
CA ALA A 92 -2.93 -3.98 -1.63
C ALA A 92 -3.76 -4.28 -0.37
N MET A 93 -4.58 -3.33 0.07
CA MET A 93 -5.50 -3.54 1.19
C MET A 93 -6.74 -4.31 0.75
N PHE A 94 -7.36 -5.03 1.68
CA PHE A 94 -8.60 -5.74 1.40
C PHE A 94 -9.72 -4.77 0.96
N PRO A 95 -10.48 -5.08 -0.09
CA PRO A 95 -10.45 -6.29 -0.94
C PRO A 95 -9.51 -6.20 -2.16
N LEU A 96 -8.78 -5.10 -2.35
CA LEU A 96 -7.94 -4.80 -3.53
C LEU A 96 -6.54 -5.47 -3.47
N HIS A 97 -6.33 -6.42 -2.55
CA HIS A 97 -5.04 -7.09 -2.31
C HIS A 97 -4.68 -8.19 -3.32
N ILE A 98 -5.65 -8.65 -4.11
CA ILE A 98 -5.58 -9.86 -4.94
C ILE A 98 -4.48 -9.87 -6.00
N TRP A 99 -3.91 -8.73 -6.31
CA TRP A 99 -2.85 -8.61 -7.32
C TRP A 99 -1.44 -8.84 -6.73
N LEU A 100 -1.25 -8.54 -5.44
CA LEU A 100 0.08 -8.51 -4.84
C LEU A 100 0.74 -9.89 -4.70
N PRO A 101 0.03 -10.96 -4.27
CA PRO A 101 0.61 -12.31 -4.24
C PRO A 101 0.98 -12.84 -5.63
N ASP A 102 0.21 -12.48 -6.66
CA ASP A 102 0.49 -12.90 -8.04
C ASP A 102 1.67 -12.12 -8.65
N ALA A 103 1.93 -10.92 -8.17
CA ALA A 103 3.10 -10.13 -8.57
C ALA A 103 4.44 -10.81 -8.25
N MET A 104 4.43 -11.90 -7.47
CA MET A 104 5.61 -12.73 -7.18
C MET A 104 6.17 -13.48 -8.39
N GLU A 105 5.47 -13.49 -9.52
CA GLU A 105 5.96 -14.02 -10.80
C GLU A 105 7.12 -13.20 -11.39
N GLY A 106 7.29 -11.97 -10.96
CA GLY A 106 8.43 -11.13 -11.33
C GLY A 106 9.76 -11.58 -10.66
N PRO A 107 10.91 -11.06 -11.14
CA PRO A 107 12.21 -11.30 -10.52
C PRO A 107 12.23 -10.93 -9.03
N THR A 108 12.99 -11.67 -8.22
CA THR A 108 13.03 -11.40 -6.76
C THR A 108 13.50 -9.98 -6.38
N PRO A 109 14.49 -9.36 -7.07
CA PRO A 109 14.83 -7.96 -6.82
C PRO A 109 13.67 -6.99 -7.08
N VAL A 110 12.84 -7.27 -8.08
CA VAL A 110 11.62 -6.50 -8.36
C VAL A 110 10.59 -6.68 -7.23
N SER A 111 10.42 -7.90 -6.74
CA SER A 111 9.56 -8.17 -5.58
C SER A 111 10.06 -7.40 -4.36
N ALA A 112 11.37 -7.40 -4.09
CA ALA A 112 11.96 -6.61 -3.02
C ALA A 112 11.64 -5.12 -3.16
N LEU A 113 11.81 -4.53 -4.35
CA LEU A 113 11.55 -3.13 -4.62
C LEU A 113 10.07 -2.76 -4.39
N ILE A 114 9.15 -3.53 -4.98
CA ILE A 114 7.70 -3.26 -4.90
C ILE A 114 7.19 -3.35 -3.47
N HIS A 115 7.64 -4.36 -2.71
CA HIS A 115 7.11 -4.69 -1.38
C HIS A 115 7.79 -3.94 -0.24
N ALA A 116 9.06 -3.52 -0.39
CA ALA A 116 9.79 -2.89 0.70
C ALA A 116 9.45 -1.39 0.83
N ALA A 117 9.70 -0.60 -0.22
CA ALA A 117 9.81 0.85 -0.06
C ALA A 117 9.09 1.68 -1.14
N THR A 118 8.47 1.05 -2.17
CA THR A 118 7.96 1.81 -3.30
C THR A 118 6.44 1.75 -3.42
N MET A 119 5.92 0.78 -4.15
CA MET A 119 4.51 0.79 -4.55
C MET A 119 3.54 0.62 -3.38
N VAL A 120 3.80 -0.38 -2.52
CA VAL A 120 2.83 -0.73 -1.45
C VAL A 120 2.80 0.26 -0.30
N VAL A 121 3.83 1.05 -0.09
CA VAL A 121 3.85 2.09 0.95
C VAL A 121 3.24 3.41 0.49
N ALA A 122 2.95 3.54 -0.82
CA ALA A 122 2.40 4.77 -1.39
C ALA A 122 1.06 5.17 -0.76
N GLY A 123 0.17 4.20 -0.46
CA GLY A 123 -1.10 4.49 0.19
C GLY A 123 -0.94 4.95 1.64
N VAL A 124 0.02 4.39 2.38
CA VAL A 124 0.36 4.86 3.74
C VAL A 124 0.86 6.30 3.68
N TYR A 125 1.76 6.58 2.73
CA TYR A 125 2.25 7.94 2.50
C TYR A 125 1.13 8.91 2.12
N LEU A 126 0.18 8.49 1.26
CA LEU A 126 -0.96 9.31 0.87
C LEU A 126 -1.80 9.72 2.09
N VAL A 127 -2.19 8.75 2.93
CA VAL A 127 -2.97 9.02 4.15
C VAL A 127 -2.17 9.90 5.11
N ALA A 128 -0.88 9.63 5.30
CA ALA A 128 -0.01 10.44 6.16
C ALA A 128 0.16 11.88 5.61
N ARG A 129 0.26 12.06 4.29
CA ARG A 129 0.39 13.37 3.66
C ARG A 129 -0.89 14.20 3.76
N MET A 130 -2.03 13.54 3.62
CA MET A 130 -3.36 14.15 3.72
C MET A 130 -3.88 14.17 5.18
N PHE A 131 -3.11 13.69 6.14
CA PHE A 131 -3.51 13.48 7.52
C PHE A 131 -4.12 14.73 8.20
N PRO A 132 -3.56 15.95 8.03
CA PRO A 132 -4.17 17.16 8.58
C PRO A 132 -5.60 17.40 8.09
N LEU A 133 -5.85 17.07 6.82
CA LEU A 133 -7.18 17.20 6.21
C LEU A 133 -8.16 16.13 6.73
N PHE A 134 -7.68 14.90 6.94
CA PHE A 134 -8.49 13.84 7.53
C PHE A 134 -8.95 14.21 8.93
N ILE A 135 -8.06 14.73 9.78
CA ILE A 135 -8.42 15.16 11.14
C ILE A 135 -9.41 16.32 11.10
N ALA A 136 -9.17 17.32 10.25
CA ALA A 136 -9.98 18.54 10.22
C ALA A 136 -11.39 18.32 9.63
N TYR A 137 -11.50 17.48 8.58
CA TYR A 137 -12.73 17.40 7.78
C TYR A 137 -13.33 16.00 7.68
N ALA A 138 -12.60 14.94 8.02
CA ALA A 138 -13.05 13.56 7.79
C ALA A 138 -12.57 12.57 8.86
N PRO A 139 -12.81 12.82 10.17
CA PRO A 139 -12.38 11.92 11.24
C PRO A 139 -13.02 10.53 11.11
N ASP A 140 -14.28 10.44 10.72
CA ASP A 140 -14.96 9.16 10.51
C ASP A 140 -14.36 8.36 9.37
N THR A 141 -13.93 9.03 8.30
CA THR A 141 -13.22 8.37 7.19
C THR A 141 -11.85 7.86 7.67
N LEU A 142 -11.19 8.58 8.56
CA LEU A 142 -9.94 8.13 9.17
C LEU A 142 -10.14 6.88 10.04
N HIS A 143 -11.23 6.82 10.82
CA HIS A 143 -11.63 5.61 11.53
C HIS A 143 -11.92 4.43 10.59
N MET A 144 -12.56 4.68 9.46
CA MET A 144 -12.76 3.66 8.42
C MET A 144 -11.41 3.13 7.90
N VAL A 145 -10.41 3.99 7.71
CA VAL A 145 -9.04 3.58 7.35
C VAL A 145 -8.46 2.62 8.39
N ALA A 146 -8.66 2.91 9.70
CA ALA A 146 -8.22 2.00 10.78
C ALA A 146 -8.90 0.63 10.69
N TRP A 147 -10.22 0.58 10.49
CA TRP A 147 -10.96 -0.68 10.38
C TRP A 147 -10.52 -1.52 9.19
N VAL A 148 -10.40 -0.90 8.01
CA VAL A 148 -9.88 -1.57 6.81
C VAL A 148 -8.45 -2.06 7.04
N GLY A 149 -7.62 -1.26 7.71
CA GLY A 149 -6.27 -1.63 8.10
C GLY A 149 -6.23 -2.84 9.02
N ALA A 150 -7.03 -2.84 10.09
CA ALA A 150 -7.09 -3.94 11.07
C ALA A 150 -7.54 -5.26 10.43
N PHE A 151 -8.62 -5.21 9.64
CA PHE A 151 -9.10 -6.38 8.92
C PHE A 151 -8.06 -6.91 7.94
N THR A 152 -7.43 -6.01 7.18
CA THR A 152 -6.36 -6.37 6.22
C THR A 152 -5.18 -7.03 6.93
N ALA A 153 -4.75 -6.47 8.07
CA ALA A 153 -3.64 -7.00 8.85
C ALA A 153 -3.90 -8.43 9.33
N PHE A 154 -5.08 -8.65 9.93
CA PHE A 154 -5.50 -9.95 10.44
C PHE A 154 -5.66 -10.98 9.31
N TYR A 155 -6.42 -10.62 8.26
CA TYR A 155 -6.67 -11.49 7.12
C TYR A 155 -5.37 -11.93 6.44
N ALA A 156 -4.49 -10.97 6.13
CA ALA A 156 -3.24 -11.28 5.44
C ALA A 156 -2.29 -12.11 6.30
N ALA A 157 -2.20 -11.86 7.60
CA ALA A 157 -1.41 -12.69 8.51
C ALA A 157 -1.92 -14.14 8.54
N SER A 158 -3.24 -14.33 8.64
CA SER A 158 -3.86 -15.66 8.64
C SER A 158 -3.56 -16.42 7.34
N VAL A 159 -3.66 -15.74 6.19
CA VAL A 159 -3.35 -16.35 4.89
C VAL A 159 -1.86 -16.65 4.75
N ALA A 160 -0.98 -15.80 5.28
CA ALA A 160 0.47 -16.03 5.26
C ALA A 160 0.88 -17.34 5.94
N CYS A 161 0.18 -17.72 7.01
CA CYS A 161 0.49 -18.95 7.77
C CYS A 161 0.27 -20.26 6.98
N VAL A 162 -0.52 -20.21 5.91
CA VAL A 162 -0.87 -21.40 5.10
C VAL A 162 -0.23 -21.41 3.71
N GLN A 163 0.63 -20.43 3.40
CA GLN A 163 1.33 -20.39 2.11
C GLN A 163 2.52 -21.36 2.12
N SER A 164 2.73 -22.06 1.01
CA SER A 164 3.89 -22.94 0.77
C SER A 164 5.04 -22.25 0.04
N ASP A 165 4.76 -21.18 -0.71
CA ASP A 165 5.74 -20.39 -1.48
C ASP A 165 6.33 -19.28 -0.58
N ILE A 166 7.66 -19.26 -0.41
CA ILE A 166 8.37 -18.29 0.44
C ILE A 166 8.12 -16.84 0.01
N LYS A 167 8.02 -16.55 -1.30
CA LYS A 167 7.74 -15.20 -1.80
C LYS A 167 6.30 -14.78 -1.47
N ARG A 168 5.34 -15.71 -1.57
CA ARG A 168 3.94 -15.45 -1.21
C ARG A 168 3.77 -15.21 0.29
N VAL A 169 4.48 -15.95 1.15
CA VAL A 169 4.52 -15.67 2.60
C VAL A 169 4.95 -14.23 2.84
N LEU A 170 6.05 -13.80 2.20
CA LEU A 170 6.57 -12.44 2.33
C LEU A 170 5.60 -11.39 1.77
N ALA A 171 4.88 -11.69 0.69
CA ALA A 171 3.87 -10.81 0.12
C ALA A 171 2.70 -10.59 1.09
N PHE A 172 2.11 -11.66 1.63
CA PHE A 172 1.02 -11.54 2.60
C PHE A 172 1.48 -10.90 3.91
N SER A 173 2.69 -11.17 4.37
CA SER A 173 3.23 -10.47 5.53
C SER A 173 3.47 -8.97 5.26
N THR A 174 3.75 -8.56 4.02
CA THR A 174 3.78 -7.15 3.63
C THR A 174 2.39 -6.51 3.74
N ILE A 175 1.35 -7.16 3.18
CA ILE A 175 -0.04 -6.68 3.28
C ILE A 175 -0.44 -6.49 4.75
N SER A 176 -0.08 -7.45 5.61
CA SER A 176 -0.34 -7.36 7.05
C SER A 176 0.35 -6.17 7.70
N GLN A 177 1.63 -5.92 7.42
CA GLN A 177 2.38 -4.80 7.99
C GLN A 177 1.86 -3.44 7.51
N ILE A 178 1.44 -3.33 6.26
CA ILE A 178 0.77 -2.13 5.74
C ILE A 178 -0.55 -1.89 6.50
N GLY A 179 -1.31 -2.96 6.77
CA GLY A 179 -2.51 -2.87 7.60
C GLY A 179 -2.22 -2.27 8.98
N PHE A 180 -1.15 -2.70 9.66
CA PHE A 180 -0.73 -2.11 10.95
C PHE A 180 -0.41 -0.63 10.86
N MET A 181 0.31 -0.20 9.79
CA MET A 181 0.61 1.22 9.58
C MET A 181 -0.67 2.04 9.40
N MET A 182 -1.65 1.50 8.66
CA MET A 182 -2.94 2.17 8.46
C MET A 182 -3.77 2.25 9.75
N VAL A 183 -3.76 1.20 10.58
CA VAL A 183 -4.39 1.26 11.92
C VAL A 183 -3.76 2.37 12.74
N ALA A 184 -2.43 2.42 12.80
CA ALA A 184 -1.72 3.42 13.59
C ALA A 184 -2.06 4.86 13.17
N LEU A 185 -2.20 5.12 11.86
CA LEU A 185 -2.69 6.40 11.35
C LEU A 185 -4.16 6.61 11.68
N GLY A 186 -5.00 5.61 11.45
CA GLY A 186 -6.45 5.73 11.52
C GLY A 186 -7.01 5.92 12.94
N VAL A 187 -6.25 5.57 13.98
CA VAL A 187 -6.65 5.78 15.39
C VAL A 187 -6.19 7.12 15.96
N CYS A 188 -5.40 7.89 15.21
CA CYS A 188 -4.92 9.19 15.66
C CYS A 188 -6.00 10.26 15.60
N THR A 189 -6.00 11.14 16.59
CA THR A 189 -6.91 12.29 16.70
C THR A 189 -6.21 13.63 16.53
N SER A 190 -4.87 13.64 16.55
CA SER A 190 -4.03 14.83 16.43
C SER A 190 -2.71 14.48 15.72
N MET A 191 -2.00 15.48 15.23
CA MET A 191 -0.61 15.36 14.80
C MET A 191 0.39 15.50 15.95
N ASN A 192 -0.05 16.08 17.08
CA ASN A 192 0.82 16.24 18.23
C ASN A 192 0.95 14.89 18.99
N PRO A 193 2.17 14.33 19.14
CA PRO A 193 2.39 13.06 19.82
C PRO A 193 1.84 13.02 21.26
N HIS A 194 1.85 14.16 21.95
CA HIS A 194 1.36 14.28 23.33
C HIS A 194 -0.18 14.40 23.44
N GLU A 195 -0.87 14.63 22.30
CA GLU A 195 -2.32 14.86 22.25
C GLU A 195 -3.05 13.85 21.34
N GLY A 196 -2.52 12.64 21.19
CA GLY A 196 -3.14 11.58 20.39
C GLY A 196 -2.51 11.35 19.01
N GLY A 197 -1.36 11.99 18.72
CA GLY A 197 -0.63 11.83 17.46
C GLY A 197 0.49 10.77 17.47
N LEU A 198 0.64 10.02 18.56
CA LEU A 198 1.70 9.00 18.67
C LEU A 198 1.65 7.95 17.56
N GLY A 199 0.45 7.56 17.12
CA GLY A 199 0.26 6.59 16.04
C GLY A 199 0.76 7.09 14.68
N TYR A 200 0.70 8.41 14.42
CA TYR A 200 1.30 8.99 13.21
C TYR A 200 2.81 8.74 13.19
N MET A 201 3.50 9.06 14.29
CA MET A 201 4.95 8.82 14.42
C MET A 201 5.28 7.33 14.34
N ALA A 202 4.48 6.48 15.01
CA ALA A 202 4.66 5.02 14.96
C ALA A 202 4.50 4.46 13.56
N SER A 203 3.49 4.90 12.79
CA SER A 203 3.26 4.49 11.42
C SER A 203 4.42 4.89 10.51
N MET A 204 4.88 6.13 10.57
CA MET A 204 5.97 6.62 9.73
C MET A 204 7.32 5.98 10.09
N PHE A 205 7.58 5.76 11.38
CA PHE A 205 8.78 5.04 11.81
C PHE A 205 8.72 3.56 11.38
N HIS A 206 7.56 2.92 11.50
CA HIS A 206 7.39 1.54 11.03
C HIS A 206 7.53 1.43 9.50
N LEU A 207 7.07 2.42 8.74
CA LEU A 207 7.30 2.47 7.29
C LEU A 207 8.80 2.46 6.95
N PHE A 208 9.60 3.25 7.67
CA PHE A 208 11.05 3.28 7.49
C PHE A 208 11.69 1.92 7.83
N THR A 209 11.40 1.37 9.00
CA THR A 209 11.95 0.07 9.41
C THR A 209 11.49 -1.07 8.50
N HIS A 210 10.22 -1.06 8.07
CA HIS A 210 9.66 -2.01 7.11
C HIS A 210 10.42 -2.01 5.79
N ALA A 211 10.75 -0.85 5.25
CA ALA A 211 11.53 -0.73 4.02
C ALA A 211 12.87 -1.50 4.13
N MET A 212 13.55 -1.37 5.26
CA MET A 212 14.84 -2.04 5.50
C MET A 212 14.70 -3.55 5.63
N PHE A 213 13.88 -4.02 6.58
CA PHE A 213 13.81 -5.46 6.83
C PHE A 213 13.11 -6.24 5.70
N LYS A 214 12.14 -5.63 4.99
CA LYS A 214 11.49 -6.32 3.87
C LYS A 214 12.41 -6.47 2.66
N ALA A 215 13.21 -5.47 2.34
CA ALA A 215 14.22 -5.61 1.31
C ALA A 215 15.18 -6.75 1.64
N LEU A 216 15.67 -6.81 2.88
CA LEU A 216 16.55 -7.88 3.36
C LEU A 216 15.89 -9.26 3.24
N LEU A 217 14.64 -9.40 3.69
CA LEU A 217 13.92 -10.68 3.65
C LEU A 217 13.69 -11.16 2.22
N PHE A 218 13.29 -10.29 1.29
CA PHE A 218 13.12 -10.68 -0.11
C PHE A 218 14.44 -11.03 -0.80
N LEU A 219 15.49 -10.27 -0.57
CA LEU A 219 16.82 -10.58 -1.15
C LEU A 219 17.38 -11.87 -0.54
N GLY A 220 17.20 -12.09 0.77
CA GLY A 220 17.55 -13.35 1.42
C GLY A 220 16.75 -14.54 0.86
N ALA A 221 15.43 -14.39 0.67
CA ALA A 221 14.62 -15.40 0.00
C ALA A 221 15.11 -15.67 -1.43
N GLY A 222 15.53 -14.63 -2.16
CA GLY A 222 16.12 -14.77 -3.49
C GLY A 222 17.41 -15.60 -3.48
N SER A 223 18.28 -15.39 -2.49
CA SER A 223 19.50 -16.17 -2.33
C SER A 223 19.20 -17.65 -2.04
N ILE A 224 18.21 -17.93 -1.18
CA ILE A 224 17.75 -19.30 -0.90
C ILE A 224 17.18 -19.94 -2.15
N ILE A 225 16.29 -19.26 -2.87
CA ILE A 225 15.69 -19.76 -4.11
C ILE A 225 16.77 -20.06 -5.16
N HIS A 226 17.80 -19.22 -5.24
CA HIS A 226 18.91 -19.45 -6.15
C HIS A 226 19.72 -20.70 -5.80
N ALA A 227 19.91 -20.97 -4.51
CA ALA A 227 20.63 -22.17 -4.05
C ALA A 227 19.81 -23.46 -4.23
N VAL A 228 18.49 -23.40 -4.01
CA VAL A 228 17.59 -24.58 -4.02
C VAL A 228 16.90 -24.79 -5.36
N HIS A 229 16.86 -23.76 -6.23
CA HIS A 229 16.13 -23.72 -7.50
C HIS A 229 14.62 -23.96 -7.37
N SER A 230 14.03 -23.62 -6.21
CA SER A 230 12.59 -23.75 -5.95
C SER A 230 12.09 -22.62 -5.05
N ASN A 231 10.85 -22.17 -5.26
CA ASN A 231 10.15 -21.23 -4.38
C ASN A 231 9.45 -21.95 -3.22
N GLU A 232 9.24 -23.27 -3.34
CA GLU A 232 8.50 -24.06 -2.36
C GLU A 232 9.34 -24.31 -1.10
N MET A 233 8.80 -23.97 0.08
CA MET A 233 9.47 -24.14 1.37
C MET A 233 9.73 -25.61 1.71
N SER A 234 8.91 -26.53 1.19
CA SER A 234 9.12 -27.98 1.34
C SER A 234 10.43 -28.48 0.73
N ALA A 235 10.95 -27.78 -0.28
CA ALA A 235 12.23 -28.08 -0.92
C ALA A 235 13.43 -27.44 -0.18
N MET A 236 13.17 -26.60 0.83
CA MET A 236 14.20 -25.86 1.56
C MET A 236 14.54 -26.58 2.87
N GLY A 237 15.82 -26.98 3.02
CA GLY A 237 16.31 -27.63 4.25
C GLY A 237 17.82 -27.78 4.23
N GLY A 238 18.43 -27.96 5.40
CA GLY A 238 19.85 -28.22 5.53
C GLY A 238 20.79 -27.08 5.08
N LEU A 239 20.29 -25.87 4.92
CA LEU A 239 21.00 -24.72 4.32
C LEU A 239 22.15 -24.17 5.18
N ARG A 240 22.33 -24.67 6.41
CA ARG A 240 23.43 -24.24 7.31
C ARG A 240 24.82 -24.44 6.70
N LYS A 241 24.95 -25.29 5.68
CA LYS A 241 26.24 -25.61 5.04
C LYS A 241 26.54 -24.72 3.82
N TYR A 242 25.62 -23.89 3.40
CA TYR A 242 25.73 -22.94 2.30
C TYR A 242 25.63 -21.52 2.88
#